data_1e139a278c6f1ab8f367714547446d82
#
_entry.id   1e139a278c6f1ab8f367714547446d82
#
_cell.length_a   1.000
_cell.length_b   1.000
_cell.length_c   1.000
_cell.angle_alpha   90.00
_cell.angle_beta   90.00
_cell.angle_gamma   90.00
#
_symmetry.space_group_name_H-M   'P 1'
#
loop_
_entity.id
_entity.type
_entity.pdbx_description
1 polymer ?
#
loop_
_entity_poly.entity_id
_entity_poly.type
_entity_poly.pdbx_seq_one_letter_code
_entity_poly.pdbx_strand_id
1 'polypeptide(L)'
;MAKLITNDDTLRQYLPNVFATVKGEVSLFDKVMVDIDLAENWVIETFVSTKTFNTICGYTADNPIRIITAKLIASEALRRAIPSLDLVLTPNGFGVVSNQNVTPASKERVDRLIGSLADYRDDCIANLLPLLSRESDWLGSVQASFFGETLFPYLAITEQVKGNGSKWERYLALRPKILDIEASLADEWFSPELLLAVRLENLKGSLTANRKIFVREAKAQIVGNLNGETFNARRLADIVNFIRLNPDDFTEWHNSETAKLFAPPVFKNTKKSKGYFF
;
A
#
# COMPACT_ATOMS: atom_id res chain seq x y z
N MET A 1 -2.19 -10.53 23.85
CA MET A 1 -1.71 -10.57 22.45
C MET A 1 -0.22 -10.90 22.48
N ALA A 2 0.26 -11.70 21.52
CA ALA A 2 1.70 -11.88 21.36
C ALA A 2 2.31 -10.55 20.89
N LYS A 3 3.53 -10.22 21.31
CA LYS A 3 4.23 -8.97 20.98
C LYS A 3 5.54 -9.25 20.26
N LEU A 4 5.90 -8.40 19.30
CA LEU A 4 7.18 -8.49 18.59
C LEU A 4 8.28 -7.68 19.30
N ILE A 5 7.92 -6.61 20.00
CA ILE A 5 8.84 -5.75 20.74
C ILE A 5 8.47 -5.84 22.22
N THR A 6 9.36 -6.40 23.04
CA THR A 6 9.07 -6.75 24.44
C THR A 6 10.02 -6.12 25.45
N ASN A 7 11.13 -5.56 24.99
CA ASN A 7 12.15 -4.95 25.85
C ASN A 7 13.05 -4.01 25.04
N ASP A 8 13.98 -3.35 25.73
CA ASP A 8 14.91 -2.39 25.16
C ASP A 8 15.84 -2.99 24.09
N ASP A 9 16.26 -4.25 24.25
CA ASP A 9 17.14 -4.94 23.31
C ASP A 9 16.41 -5.21 21.97
N THR A 10 15.18 -5.68 22.04
CA THR A 10 14.36 -5.90 20.83
C THR A 10 14.02 -4.59 20.15
N LEU A 11 13.74 -3.52 20.89
CA LEU A 11 13.51 -2.20 20.31
C LEU A 11 14.75 -1.66 19.56
N ARG A 12 15.92 -1.78 20.17
CA ARG A 12 17.18 -1.35 19.58
C ARG A 12 17.58 -2.12 18.32
N GLN A 13 17.28 -3.42 18.31
CA GLN A 13 17.57 -4.26 17.16
C GLN A 13 16.86 -3.80 15.87
N TYR A 14 15.68 -3.20 16.03
CA TYR A 14 14.81 -2.85 14.89
C TYR A 14 14.80 -1.37 14.52
N LEU A 15 15.50 -0.53 15.30
CA LEU A 15 15.62 0.90 15.00
C LEU A 15 16.97 1.22 14.36
N PRO A 16 17.01 2.11 13.35
CA PRO A 16 18.27 2.49 12.69
C PRO A 16 19.16 3.40 13.56
N ASN A 17 18.64 3.92 14.66
CA ASN A 17 19.32 4.91 15.50
C ASN A 17 20.02 4.25 16.70
N VAL A 18 21.17 4.80 17.06
CA VAL A 18 21.91 4.38 18.27
C VAL A 18 21.34 5.11 19.47
N PHE A 19 20.92 4.35 20.49
CA PHE A 19 20.46 4.88 21.76
C PHE A 19 21.53 4.68 22.83
N ALA A 20 21.90 5.76 23.49
CA ALA A 20 22.75 5.68 24.66
C ALA A 20 21.91 5.27 25.88
N THR A 21 22.34 4.26 26.62
CA THR A 21 21.80 3.97 27.96
C THR A 21 22.50 4.83 28.98
N VAL A 22 21.72 5.54 29.78
CA VAL A 22 22.22 6.30 30.92
C VAL A 22 21.87 5.53 32.20
N LYS A 23 22.89 5.18 32.98
CA LYS A 23 22.69 4.42 34.24
C LYS A 23 21.82 5.24 35.20
N GLY A 24 20.72 4.64 35.65
CA GLY A 24 19.77 5.25 36.58
C GLY A 24 18.61 6.02 35.91
N GLU A 25 18.57 6.10 34.59
CA GLU A 25 17.40 6.63 33.85
C GLU A 25 16.44 5.51 33.41
N VAL A 26 15.18 5.89 33.23
CA VAL A 26 14.14 5.02 32.66
C VAL A 26 14.53 4.61 31.23
N SER A 27 14.36 3.33 30.87
CA SER A 27 14.72 2.84 29.55
C SER A 27 13.91 3.52 28.45
N LEU A 28 14.43 3.56 27.22
CA LEU A 28 13.67 4.09 26.08
C LEU A 28 12.41 3.24 25.86
N PHE A 29 12.51 1.92 25.99
CA PHE A 29 11.35 1.02 25.85
C PHE A 29 10.22 1.41 26.80
N ASP A 30 10.53 1.67 28.07
CA ASP A 30 9.51 2.07 29.06
C ASP A 30 8.87 3.42 28.72
N LYS A 31 9.66 4.36 28.17
CA LYS A 31 9.16 5.68 27.76
C LYS A 31 8.22 5.62 26.56
N VAL A 32 8.44 4.68 25.62
CA VAL A 32 7.69 4.57 24.36
C VAL A 32 6.73 3.38 24.33
N MET A 33 6.54 2.68 25.43
CA MET A 33 5.73 1.45 25.49
C MET A 33 4.29 1.67 25.00
N VAL A 34 3.68 2.80 25.35
CA VAL A 34 2.33 3.16 24.89
C VAL A 34 2.30 3.37 23.38
N ASP A 35 3.34 4.03 22.84
CA ASP A 35 3.46 4.26 21.39
C ASP A 35 3.72 2.96 20.63
N ILE A 36 4.44 1.99 21.23
CA ILE A 36 4.62 0.64 20.68
C ILE A 36 3.26 -0.06 20.54
N ASP A 37 2.43 -0.02 21.59
CA ASP A 37 1.10 -0.63 21.55
C ASP A 37 0.20 0.04 20.50
N LEU A 38 0.24 1.37 20.38
CA LEU A 38 -0.49 2.11 19.35
C LEU A 38 0.01 1.79 17.95
N ALA A 39 1.31 1.70 17.74
CA ALA A 39 1.91 1.36 16.47
C ALA A 39 1.62 -0.10 16.07
N GLU A 40 1.66 -1.03 17.02
CA GLU A 40 1.31 -2.43 16.80
C GLU A 40 -0.15 -2.57 16.36
N ASN A 41 -1.08 -1.93 17.06
CA ASN A 41 -2.49 -1.91 16.68
C ASN A 41 -2.69 -1.31 15.28
N TRP A 42 -2.05 -0.20 14.99
CA TRP A 42 -2.11 0.42 13.66
C TRP A 42 -1.60 -0.52 12.56
N VAL A 43 -0.49 -1.25 12.79
CA VAL A 43 0.05 -2.22 11.83
C VAL A 43 -0.92 -3.39 11.63
N ILE A 44 -1.51 -3.90 12.70
CA ILE A 44 -2.50 -4.99 12.64
C ILE A 44 -3.74 -4.56 11.86
N GLU A 45 -4.30 -3.41 12.18
CA GLU A 45 -5.55 -2.92 11.59
C GLU A 45 -5.37 -2.49 10.13
N THR A 46 -4.20 -1.93 9.79
CA THR A 46 -3.97 -1.36 8.46
C THR A 46 -3.39 -2.36 7.46
N PHE A 47 -2.44 -3.20 7.89
CA PHE A 47 -1.63 -3.99 6.96
C PHE A 47 -1.77 -5.51 7.13
N VAL A 48 -1.79 -6.02 8.36
CA VAL A 48 -1.47 -7.44 8.60
C VAL A 48 -2.69 -8.31 8.90
N SER A 49 -3.67 -7.85 9.63
CA SER A 49 -4.77 -8.55 10.33
C SER A 49 -4.31 -9.24 11.63
N THR A 50 -5.24 -9.39 12.58
CA THR A 50 -4.95 -10.05 13.87
C THR A 50 -4.51 -11.50 13.70
N LYS A 51 -5.16 -12.25 12.79
CA LYS A 51 -4.82 -13.66 12.54
C LYS A 51 -3.40 -13.79 12.00
N THR A 52 -3.07 -13.03 10.96
CA THR A 52 -1.74 -13.06 10.34
C THR A 52 -0.67 -12.57 11.30
N PHE A 53 -0.95 -11.55 12.12
CA PHE A 53 -0.01 -11.06 13.13
C PHE A 53 0.35 -12.13 14.15
N ASN A 54 -0.63 -12.88 14.65
CA ASN A 54 -0.37 -13.99 15.57
C ASN A 54 0.51 -15.09 14.90
N THR A 55 0.30 -15.37 13.62
CA THR A 55 1.14 -16.28 12.84
C THR A 55 2.58 -15.74 12.74
N ILE A 56 2.75 -14.44 12.43
CA ILE A 56 4.07 -13.77 12.36
C ILE A 56 4.80 -13.82 13.69
N CYS A 57 4.12 -13.65 14.81
CA CYS A 57 4.73 -13.77 16.15
C CYS A 57 5.29 -15.17 16.41
N GLY A 58 4.73 -16.20 15.79
CA GLY A 58 5.22 -17.59 15.85
C GLY A 58 6.40 -17.91 14.94
N TYR A 59 6.74 -17.03 13.98
CA TYR A 59 7.88 -17.25 13.10
C TYR A 59 9.22 -17.14 13.84
N THR A 60 10.26 -17.73 13.28
CA THR A 60 11.63 -17.63 13.80
C THR A 60 12.13 -16.17 13.74
N ALA A 61 13.11 -15.84 14.57
CA ALA A 61 13.61 -14.46 14.69
C ALA A 61 14.28 -13.94 13.39
N ASP A 62 14.73 -14.82 12.52
CA ASP A 62 15.34 -14.52 11.22
C ASP A 62 14.34 -14.45 10.06
N ASN A 63 13.06 -14.72 10.31
CA ASN A 63 12.03 -14.66 9.27
C ASN A 63 11.86 -13.21 8.75
N PRO A 64 11.92 -12.98 7.42
CA PRO A 64 11.87 -11.65 6.83
C PRO A 64 10.56 -10.88 7.16
N ILE A 65 9.41 -11.57 7.16
CA ILE A 65 8.12 -10.93 7.47
C ILE A 65 8.12 -10.44 8.91
N ARG A 66 8.57 -11.28 9.85
CA ARG A 66 8.67 -10.94 11.27
C ARG A 66 9.59 -9.74 11.49
N ILE A 67 10.78 -9.75 10.88
CA ILE A 67 11.76 -8.67 11.00
C ILE A 67 11.19 -7.36 10.47
N ILE A 68 10.59 -7.37 9.27
CA ILE A 68 10.07 -6.15 8.64
C ILE A 68 8.87 -5.63 9.43
N THR A 69 7.99 -6.50 9.93
CA THR A 69 6.85 -6.10 10.78
C THR A 69 7.33 -5.45 12.07
N ALA A 70 8.35 -6.03 12.73
CA ALA A 70 8.93 -5.45 13.94
C ALA A 70 9.61 -4.09 13.67
N LYS A 71 10.33 -3.94 12.55
CA LYS A 71 10.91 -2.66 12.12
C LYS A 71 9.85 -1.60 11.85
N LEU A 72 8.74 -1.98 11.23
CA LEU A 72 7.61 -1.10 10.97
C LEU A 72 6.99 -0.58 12.27
N ILE A 73 6.73 -1.49 13.23
CA ILE A 73 6.19 -1.13 14.56
C ILE A 73 7.17 -0.20 15.29
N ALA A 74 8.45 -0.57 15.36
CA ALA A 74 9.47 0.20 16.08
C ALA A 74 9.63 1.62 15.52
N SER A 75 9.70 1.76 14.19
CA SER A 75 9.87 3.06 13.53
C SER A 75 8.66 3.96 13.73
N GLU A 76 7.45 3.44 13.60
CA GLU A 76 6.23 4.20 13.82
C GLU A 76 6.05 4.58 15.28
N ALA A 77 6.35 3.68 16.23
CA ALA A 77 6.30 3.95 17.66
C ALA A 77 7.25 5.10 18.04
N LEU A 78 8.52 5.01 17.61
CA LEU A 78 9.48 6.09 17.90
C LEU A 78 9.06 7.41 17.24
N ARG A 79 8.61 7.38 15.98
CA ARG A 79 8.13 8.58 15.27
C ARG A 79 7.00 9.29 16.03
N ARG A 80 6.08 8.53 16.63
CA ARG A 80 4.97 9.04 17.45
C ARG A 80 5.47 9.61 18.79
N ALA A 81 6.41 8.92 19.43
CA ALA A 81 6.92 9.29 20.74
C ALA A 81 7.81 10.55 20.73
N ILE A 82 8.58 10.78 19.65
CA ILE A 82 9.59 11.87 19.59
C ILE A 82 9.06 13.22 20.06
N PRO A 83 7.87 13.72 19.65
CA PRO A 83 7.38 15.03 20.08
C PRO A 83 7.17 15.19 21.59
N SER A 84 7.10 14.07 22.33
CA SER A 84 6.85 14.07 23.77
C SER A 84 8.05 13.58 24.61
N LEU A 85 9.14 13.10 23.98
CA LEU A 85 10.27 12.50 24.71
C LEU A 85 11.09 13.51 25.52
N ASP A 86 11.07 14.79 25.19
CA ASP A 86 11.74 15.86 25.91
C ASP A 86 10.83 16.59 26.90
N LEU A 87 9.53 16.22 26.95
CA LEU A 87 8.55 16.84 27.82
C LEU A 87 8.37 16.03 29.10
N VAL A 88 8.40 16.73 30.23
CA VAL A 88 8.07 16.17 31.54
C VAL A 88 6.82 16.85 32.05
N LEU A 89 5.80 16.06 32.35
CA LEU A 89 4.59 16.54 33.01
C LEU A 89 4.86 16.69 34.51
N THR A 90 4.72 17.88 35.04
CA THR A 90 4.85 18.17 36.46
C THR A 90 3.50 18.65 37.01
N PRO A 91 3.26 18.63 38.34
CA PRO A 91 2.05 19.16 38.92
C PRO A 91 1.77 20.64 38.57
N ASN A 92 2.81 21.38 38.19
CA ASN A 92 2.77 22.80 37.86
C ASN A 92 2.78 23.08 36.33
N GLY A 93 2.73 22.03 35.47
CA GLY A 93 2.72 22.16 34.01
C GLY A 93 3.82 21.32 33.33
N PHE A 94 4.16 21.70 32.10
CA PHE A 94 5.18 21.01 31.32
C PHE A 94 6.58 21.57 31.59
N GLY A 95 7.57 20.69 31.77
CA GLY A 95 8.98 21.00 31.81
C GLY A 95 9.73 20.33 30.67
N VAL A 96 10.91 20.86 30.31
CA VAL A 96 11.83 20.24 29.35
C VAL A 96 12.96 19.59 30.12
N VAL A 97 13.32 18.34 29.76
CA VAL A 97 14.48 17.66 30.35
C VAL A 97 15.74 18.36 29.90
N SER A 98 16.45 18.97 30.84
CA SER A 98 17.76 19.54 30.63
C SER A 98 18.71 18.98 31.69
N ASN A 99 19.80 18.35 31.27
CA ASN A 99 20.83 17.97 32.20
C ASN A 99 22.20 18.60 31.76
N GLN A 100 23.16 18.60 32.65
CA GLN A 100 24.47 19.29 32.44
C GLN A 100 25.28 18.71 31.26
N ASN A 101 24.97 17.50 30.80
CA ASN A 101 25.75 16.78 29.81
C ASN A 101 25.06 16.69 28.42
N VAL A 102 23.77 17.06 28.30
CA VAL A 102 23.01 16.93 27.06
C VAL A 102 22.22 18.21 26.81
N THR A 103 22.50 18.86 25.71
CA THR A 103 21.72 20.01 25.24
C THR A 103 20.54 19.54 24.39
N PRO A 104 19.32 20.11 24.56
CA PRO A 104 18.18 19.80 23.73
C PRO A 104 18.52 19.93 22.23
N ALA A 105 18.03 18.99 21.44
CA ALA A 105 18.21 19.03 19.99
C ALA A 105 17.45 20.23 19.38
N SER A 106 18.00 20.84 18.33
CA SER A 106 17.26 21.88 17.61
C SER A 106 16.03 21.28 16.91
N LYS A 107 14.97 22.08 16.75
CA LYS A 107 13.75 21.67 16.05
C LYS A 107 14.06 21.05 14.68
N GLU A 108 14.94 21.64 13.89
CA GLU A 108 15.32 21.14 12.56
C GLU A 108 15.92 19.72 12.60
N ARG A 109 16.67 19.38 13.65
CA ARG A 109 17.22 18.03 13.82
C ARG A 109 16.14 17.04 14.20
N VAL A 110 15.20 17.45 15.05
CA VAL A 110 14.03 16.63 15.44
C VAL A 110 13.14 16.39 14.23
N ASP A 111 12.79 17.43 13.47
CA ASP A 111 11.97 17.33 12.27
C ASP A 111 12.62 16.42 11.22
N ARG A 112 13.95 16.51 11.04
CA ARG A 112 14.70 15.61 10.15
C ARG A 112 14.65 14.16 10.62
N LEU A 113 14.75 13.92 11.91
CA LEU A 113 14.64 12.56 12.46
C LEU A 113 13.24 12.00 12.24
N ILE A 114 12.18 12.77 12.50
CA ILE A 114 10.79 12.38 12.25
C ILE A 114 10.59 12.04 10.77
N GLY A 115 11.11 12.87 9.85
CA GLY A 115 11.07 12.61 8.41
C GLY A 115 11.79 11.32 8.02
N SER A 116 13.00 11.11 8.53
CA SER A 116 13.79 9.89 8.29
C SER A 116 13.09 8.63 8.80
N LEU A 117 12.41 8.70 9.95
CA LEU A 117 11.61 7.58 10.46
C LEU A 117 10.36 7.33 9.63
N ALA A 118 9.74 8.38 9.09
CA ALA A 118 8.62 8.22 8.16
C ALA A 118 9.06 7.53 6.87
N ASP A 119 10.19 7.92 6.29
CA ASP A 119 10.75 7.27 5.11
C ASP A 119 11.10 5.79 5.38
N TYR A 120 11.73 5.51 6.52
CA TYR A 120 12.06 4.14 6.91
C TYR A 120 10.82 3.28 7.15
N ARG A 121 9.78 3.83 7.78
CA ARG A 121 8.48 3.21 7.92
C ARG A 121 7.89 2.85 6.57
N ASP A 122 7.89 3.79 5.62
CA ASP A 122 7.31 3.62 4.30
C ASP A 122 8.07 2.56 3.48
N ASP A 123 9.39 2.49 3.63
CA ASP A 123 10.21 1.42 3.04
C ASP A 123 9.88 0.06 3.68
N CYS A 124 9.62 0.00 4.99
CA CYS A 124 9.13 -1.22 5.63
C CYS A 124 7.77 -1.65 5.07
N ILE A 125 6.83 -0.73 4.87
CA ILE A 125 5.51 -1.03 4.26
C ILE A 125 5.71 -1.56 2.84
N ALA A 126 6.52 -0.89 2.02
CA ALA A 126 6.79 -1.29 0.64
C ALA A 126 7.39 -2.70 0.52
N ASN A 127 8.22 -3.10 1.49
CA ASN A 127 8.84 -4.43 1.54
C ASN A 127 7.91 -5.48 2.18
N LEU A 128 7.04 -5.10 3.11
CA LEU A 128 6.14 -6.00 3.82
C LEU A 128 5.01 -6.51 2.92
N LEU A 129 4.34 -5.62 2.19
CA LEU A 129 3.16 -5.96 1.38
C LEU A 129 3.39 -7.08 0.35
N PRO A 130 4.51 -7.10 -0.42
CA PRO A 130 4.81 -8.20 -1.34
C PRO A 130 5.08 -9.54 -0.66
N LEU A 131 5.50 -9.53 0.60
CA LEU A 131 5.67 -10.75 1.38
C LEU A 131 4.33 -11.25 1.92
N LEU A 132 3.50 -10.35 2.44
CA LEU A 132 2.14 -10.67 2.91
C LEU A 132 1.27 -11.24 1.79
N SER A 133 1.43 -10.78 0.55
CA SER A 133 0.66 -11.29 -0.58
C SER A 133 0.91 -12.78 -0.91
N ARG A 134 1.91 -13.39 -0.29
CA ARG A 134 2.21 -14.83 -0.38
C ARG A 134 1.61 -15.65 0.77
N GLU A 135 1.10 -14.97 1.80
CA GLU A 135 0.52 -15.60 2.99
C GLU A 135 -0.98 -15.84 2.77
N SER A 136 -1.39 -17.11 2.76
CA SER A 136 -2.79 -17.50 2.51
C SER A 136 -3.76 -16.89 3.53
N ASP A 137 -3.36 -16.82 4.80
CA ASP A 137 -4.16 -16.23 5.87
C ASP A 137 -4.39 -14.74 5.66
N TRP A 138 -3.39 -14.03 5.13
CA TRP A 138 -3.51 -12.62 4.82
C TRP A 138 -4.42 -12.36 3.62
N LEU A 139 -4.32 -13.17 2.56
CA LEU A 139 -5.13 -13.02 1.34
C LEU A 139 -6.65 -13.08 1.60
N GLY A 140 -7.08 -13.75 2.68
CA GLY A 140 -8.47 -13.78 3.13
C GLY A 140 -8.89 -12.62 4.03
N SER A 141 -8.03 -11.65 4.30
CA SER A 141 -8.28 -10.56 5.25
C SER A 141 -8.88 -9.33 4.56
N VAL A 142 -9.50 -8.45 5.39
CA VAL A 142 -9.97 -7.12 4.95
C VAL A 142 -8.81 -6.25 4.47
N GLN A 143 -7.62 -6.40 5.07
CA GLN A 143 -6.42 -5.69 4.68
C GLN A 143 -6.00 -6.07 3.24
N ALA A 144 -5.98 -7.36 2.93
CA ALA A 144 -5.70 -7.81 1.56
C ALA A 144 -6.73 -7.28 0.56
N SER A 145 -8.02 -7.27 0.94
CA SER A 145 -9.08 -6.69 0.11
C SER A 145 -8.82 -5.21 -0.17
N PHE A 146 -8.44 -4.43 0.85
CA PHE A 146 -8.08 -3.02 0.69
C PHE A 146 -6.97 -2.82 -0.35
N PHE A 147 -5.88 -3.58 -0.29
CA PHE A 147 -4.77 -3.46 -1.26
C PHE A 147 -5.13 -4.03 -2.64
N GLY A 148 -6.05 -5.00 -2.69
CA GLY A 148 -6.54 -5.62 -3.93
C GLY A 148 -7.67 -4.88 -4.64
N GLU A 149 -8.18 -3.77 -4.11
CA GLU A 149 -9.25 -2.99 -4.76
C GLU A 149 -8.80 -2.22 -6.00
N THR A 150 -7.50 -2.02 -6.19
CA THR A 150 -6.94 -1.32 -7.35
C THR A 150 -5.87 -2.15 -8.05
N LEU A 151 -5.52 -1.77 -9.27
CA LEU A 151 -4.38 -2.35 -9.99
C LEU A 151 -3.03 -2.01 -9.32
N PHE A 152 -3.00 -1.10 -8.34
CA PHE A 152 -1.79 -0.65 -7.64
C PHE A 152 -1.80 -1.10 -6.17
N PRO A 153 -1.54 -2.39 -5.89
CA PRO A 153 -1.57 -2.91 -4.51
C PRO A 153 -0.40 -2.43 -3.64
N TYR A 154 0.62 -1.78 -4.22
CA TYR A 154 1.86 -1.42 -3.54
C TYR A 154 2.17 0.08 -3.69
N LEU A 155 3.05 0.59 -2.81
CA LEU A 155 3.42 2.01 -2.75
C LEU A 155 4.19 2.53 -3.97
N ALA A 156 4.66 1.66 -4.87
CA ALA A 156 5.46 2.04 -6.04
C ALA A 156 4.80 3.08 -6.97
N ILE A 157 3.46 3.18 -6.97
CA ILE A 157 2.74 4.23 -7.71
C ILE A 157 3.16 5.64 -7.29
N THR A 158 3.55 5.82 -6.02
CA THR A 158 3.97 7.13 -5.50
C THR A 158 5.28 7.63 -6.09
N GLU A 159 6.08 6.78 -6.71
CA GLU A 159 7.29 7.17 -7.43
C GLU A 159 6.98 7.68 -8.85
N GLN A 160 5.82 7.31 -9.39
CA GLN A 160 5.38 7.66 -10.75
C GLN A 160 4.47 8.88 -10.81
N VAL A 161 3.86 9.26 -9.68
CA VAL A 161 2.93 10.40 -9.58
C VAL A 161 3.48 11.39 -8.55
N LYS A 162 3.62 12.66 -8.95
CA LYS A 162 4.12 13.71 -8.06
C LYS A 162 3.13 14.01 -6.94
N GLY A 163 3.65 14.34 -5.76
CA GLY A 163 2.85 14.70 -4.60
C GLY A 163 3.72 15.04 -3.39
N ASN A 164 3.11 15.64 -2.36
CA ASN A 164 3.75 16.00 -1.10
C ASN A 164 3.42 14.95 -0.03
N GLY A 165 4.26 14.86 0.98
CA GLY A 165 4.12 13.91 2.10
C GLY A 165 4.89 12.62 1.89
N SER A 166 4.81 11.74 2.88
CA SER A 166 5.43 10.42 2.85
C SER A 166 4.82 9.52 1.77
N LYS A 167 5.50 8.44 1.37
CA LYS A 167 4.97 7.50 0.36
C LYS A 167 3.61 6.93 0.78
N TRP A 168 3.45 6.60 2.06
CA TRP A 168 2.18 6.08 2.58
C TRP A 168 1.04 7.09 2.50
N GLU A 169 1.28 8.33 2.92
CA GLU A 169 0.28 9.41 2.83
C GLU A 169 -0.13 9.71 1.39
N ARG A 170 0.86 9.74 0.48
CA ARG A 170 0.62 9.92 -0.95
C ARG A 170 -0.18 8.77 -1.56
N TYR A 171 0.14 7.53 -1.17
CA TYR A 171 -0.62 6.36 -1.61
C TYR A 171 -2.10 6.46 -1.21
N LEU A 172 -2.37 6.81 0.05
CA LEU A 172 -3.75 7.01 0.52
C LEU A 172 -4.47 8.13 -0.23
N ALA A 173 -3.78 9.24 -0.52
CA ALA A 173 -4.35 10.37 -1.26
C ALA A 173 -4.61 10.06 -2.76
N LEU A 174 -3.81 9.18 -3.36
CA LEU A 174 -3.99 8.76 -4.75
C LEU A 174 -5.11 7.72 -4.92
N ARG A 175 -5.34 6.89 -3.92
CA ARG A 175 -6.24 5.74 -4.00
C ARG A 175 -7.67 6.07 -4.47
N PRO A 176 -8.39 7.08 -3.94
CA PRO A 176 -9.73 7.44 -4.44
C PRO A 176 -9.70 7.81 -5.92
N LYS A 177 -8.71 8.57 -6.35
CA LYS A 177 -8.55 8.97 -7.75
C LYS A 177 -8.30 7.76 -8.66
N ILE A 178 -7.50 6.80 -8.21
CA ILE A 178 -7.24 5.56 -8.95
C ILE A 178 -8.55 4.78 -9.11
N LEU A 179 -9.34 4.66 -8.05
CA LEU A 179 -10.64 3.96 -8.09
C LEU A 179 -11.59 4.60 -9.09
N ASP A 180 -11.71 5.92 -9.10
CA ASP A 180 -12.56 6.66 -10.04
C ASP A 180 -12.11 6.45 -11.51
N ILE A 181 -10.80 6.52 -11.75
CA ILE A 181 -10.21 6.28 -13.08
C ILE A 181 -10.44 4.83 -13.52
N GLU A 182 -10.20 3.87 -12.65
CA GLU A 182 -10.41 2.45 -12.95
C GLU A 182 -11.88 2.13 -13.21
N ALA A 183 -12.82 2.76 -12.50
CA ALA A 183 -14.25 2.62 -12.76
C ALA A 183 -14.61 3.13 -14.17
N SER A 184 -14.14 4.33 -14.56
CA SER A 184 -14.37 4.85 -15.91
C SER A 184 -13.79 3.93 -16.99
N LEU A 185 -12.57 3.41 -16.79
CA LEU A 185 -11.95 2.49 -17.74
C LEU A 185 -12.66 1.12 -17.78
N ALA A 186 -13.25 0.68 -16.65
CA ALA A 186 -14.04 -0.54 -16.61
C ALA A 186 -15.30 -0.42 -17.45
N ASP A 187 -16.06 0.66 -17.26
CA ASP A 187 -17.34 0.87 -17.93
C ASP A 187 -17.17 1.06 -19.45
N GLU A 188 -16.14 1.80 -19.87
CA GLU A 188 -15.97 2.19 -21.26
C GLU A 188 -15.12 1.20 -22.09
N TRP A 189 -14.14 0.49 -21.47
CA TRP A 189 -13.10 -0.24 -22.21
C TRP A 189 -12.86 -1.68 -21.73
N PHE A 190 -12.69 -1.91 -20.41
CA PHE A 190 -12.08 -3.15 -19.88
C PHE A 190 -13.03 -4.11 -19.20
N SER A 191 -14.23 -3.72 -18.88
CA SER A 191 -15.25 -4.34 -18.05
C SER A 191 -14.91 -4.42 -16.54
N PRO A 192 -15.93 -4.27 -15.67
CA PRO A 192 -15.77 -4.43 -14.22
C PRO A 192 -15.30 -5.84 -13.83
N GLU A 193 -15.79 -6.88 -14.53
CA GLU A 193 -15.47 -8.29 -14.26
C GLU A 193 -13.98 -8.58 -14.53
N LEU A 194 -13.45 -8.09 -15.67
CA LEU A 194 -12.03 -8.25 -15.99
C LEU A 194 -11.16 -7.51 -14.97
N LEU A 195 -11.49 -6.26 -14.63
CA LEU A 195 -10.69 -5.52 -13.65
C LEU A 195 -10.70 -6.18 -12.29
N LEU A 196 -11.83 -6.71 -11.84
CA LEU A 196 -11.93 -7.45 -10.58
C LEU A 196 -11.01 -8.68 -10.56
N ALA A 197 -11.04 -9.49 -11.62
CA ALA A 197 -10.21 -10.68 -11.75
C ALA A 197 -8.70 -10.34 -11.74
N VAL A 198 -8.29 -9.38 -12.58
CA VAL A 198 -6.87 -9.04 -12.70
C VAL A 198 -6.31 -8.30 -11.47
N ARG A 199 -7.12 -7.54 -10.74
CA ARG A 199 -6.71 -6.92 -9.47
C ARG A 199 -6.33 -7.99 -8.44
N LEU A 200 -7.17 -9.02 -8.28
CA LEU A 200 -6.92 -10.12 -7.35
C LEU A 200 -5.69 -10.93 -7.75
N GLU A 201 -5.54 -11.26 -9.03
CA GLU A 201 -4.37 -11.97 -9.54
C GLU A 201 -3.08 -11.13 -9.43
N ASN A 202 -3.17 -9.82 -9.68
CA ASN A 202 -2.06 -8.89 -9.54
C ASN A 202 -1.57 -8.82 -8.08
N LEU A 203 -2.49 -8.77 -7.11
CA LEU A 203 -2.15 -8.83 -5.69
C LEU A 203 -1.46 -10.15 -5.32
N LYS A 204 -1.97 -11.28 -5.82
CA LYS A 204 -1.41 -12.63 -5.59
C LYS A 204 -0.13 -12.90 -6.38
N GLY A 205 0.22 -12.07 -7.36
CA GLY A 205 1.34 -12.30 -8.27
C GLY A 205 1.12 -13.46 -9.25
N SER A 206 -0.14 -13.84 -9.51
CA SER A 206 -0.54 -15.01 -10.33
C SER A 206 -1.00 -14.66 -11.75
N LEU A 207 -0.78 -13.43 -12.22
CA LEU A 207 -1.13 -13.00 -13.58
C LEU A 207 -0.44 -13.86 -14.64
N THR A 208 -1.18 -14.27 -15.67
CA THR A 208 -0.62 -14.85 -16.90
C THR A 208 0.24 -13.84 -17.66
N ALA A 209 1.00 -14.29 -18.65
CA ALA A 209 1.85 -13.40 -19.46
C ALA A 209 1.02 -12.31 -20.15
N ASN A 210 -0.13 -12.68 -20.75
CA ASN A 210 -1.01 -11.73 -21.43
C ASN A 210 -1.69 -10.77 -20.44
N ARG A 211 -2.14 -11.25 -19.27
CA ARG A 211 -2.70 -10.40 -18.22
C ARG A 211 -1.65 -9.43 -17.64
N LYS A 212 -0.36 -9.81 -17.56
CA LYS A 212 0.72 -8.89 -17.18
C LYS A 212 0.90 -7.75 -18.19
N ILE A 213 0.82 -8.04 -19.50
CA ILE A 213 0.86 -7.03 -20.54
C ILE A 213 -0.32 -6.07 -20.41
N PHE A 214 -1.55 -6.61 -20.29
CA PHE A 214 -2.75 -5.82 -20.07
C PHE A 214 -2.63 -4.89 -18.85
N VAL A 215 -2.27 -5.43 -17.69
CA VAL A 215 -2.14 -4.66 -16.43
C VAL A 215 -1.07 -3.56 -16.56
N ARG A 216 0.05 -3.84 -17.24
CA ARG A 216 1.09 -2.84 -17.49
C ARG A 216 0.55 -1.67 -18.31
N GLU A 217 -0.13 -1.96 -19.42
CA GLU A 217 -0.67 -0.92 -20.33
C GLU A 217 -1.81 -0.14 -19.65
N ALA A 218 -2.70 -0.82 -18.91
CA ALA A 218 -3.76 -0.17 -18.14
C ALA A 218 -3.17 0.78 -17.08
N LYS A 219 -2.17 0.32 -16.32
CA LYS A 219 -1.45 1.14 -15.35
C LYS A 219 -0.82 2.38 -15.98
N ALA A 220 -0.24 2.25 -17.17
CA ALA A 220 0.35 3.38 -17.88
C ALA A 220 -0.70 4.47 -18.22
N GLN A 221 -1.92 4.09 -18.65
CA GLN A 221 -3.01 5.04 -18.88
C GLN A 221 -3.46 5.74 -17.58
N ILE A 222 -3.58 4.98 -16.48
CA ILE A 222 -3.97 5.53 -15.17
C ILE A 222 -2.91 6.51 -14.66
N VAL A 223 -1.63 6.15 -14.72
CA VAL A 223 -0.52 7.03 -14.28
C VAL A 223 -0.47 8.31 -15.13
N GLY A 224 -0.64 8.23 -16.46
CA GLY A 224 -0.73 9.39 -17.33
C GLY A 224 -1.86 10.32 -16.88
N ASN A 225 -3.05 9.77 -16.65
CA ASN A 225 -4.21 10.56 -16.22
C ASN A 225 -3.99 11.21 -14.84
N LEU A 226 -3.41 10.50 -13.87
CA LEU A 226 -3.03 11.05 -12.56
C LEU A 226 -2.01 12.20 -12.67
N ASN A 227 -1.18 12.21 -13.70
CA ASN A 227 -0.23 13.27 -14.00
C ASN A 227 -0.83 14.40 -14.88
N GLY A 228 -2.14 14.36 -15.16
CA GLY A 228 -2.87 15.39 -15.90
C GLY A 228 -2.93 15.17 -17.40
N GLU A 229 -2.52 14.00 -17.89
CA GLU A 229 -2.67 13.63 -19.31
C GLU A 229 -4.10 13.14 -19.61
N THR A 230 -4.58 13.35 -20.81
CA THR A 230 -5.81 12.72 -21.29
C THR A 230 -5.56 11.27 -21.68
N PHE A 231 -6.59 10.42 -21.58
CA PHE A 231 -6.49 9.06 -22.07
C PHE A 231 -6.14 9.01 -23.55
N ASN A 232 -5.19 8.15 -23.89
CA ASN A 232 -4.86 7.91 -25.28
C ASN A 232 -5.82 6.88 -25.88
N ALA A 233 -6.88 7.35 -26.54
CA ALA A 233 -7.92 6.51 -27.13
C ALA A 233 -7.37 5.45 -28.11
N ARG A 234 -6.31 5.76 -28.86
CA ARG A 234 -5.66 4.79 -29.77
C ARG A 234 -5.03 3.65 -28.99
N ARG A 235 -4.29 3.97 -27.92
CA ARG A 235 -3.71 2.92 -27.06
C ARG A 235 -4.78 2.09 -26.34
N LEU A 236 -5.87 2.71 -25.90
CA LEU A 236 -6.99 1.97 -25.31
C LEU A 236 -7.62 1.03 -26.33
N ALA A 237 -7.82 1.46 -27.58
CA ALA A 237 -8.30 0.60 -28.66
C ALA A 237 -7.31 -0.54 -28.97
N ASP A 238 -6.01 -0.30 -28.93
CA ASP A 238 -4.99 -1.34 -29.11
C ASP A 238 -5.03 -2.38 -27.96
N ILE A 239 -5.26 -1.93 -26.71
CA ILE A 239 -5.45 -2.83 -25.56
C ILE A 239 -6.71 -3.69 -25.74
N VAL A 240 -7.83 -3.10 -26.14
CA VAL A 240 -9.06 -3.85 -26.43
C VAL A 240 -8.87 -4.86 -27.55
N ASN A 241 -8.17 -4.49 -28.62
CA ASN A 241 -7.82 -5.43 -29.70
C ASN A 241 -6.96 -6.58 -29.19
N PHE A 242 -5.99 -6.30 -28.32
CA PHE A 242 -5.17 -7.33 -27.67
C PHE A 242 -6.02 -8.29 -26.84
N ILE A 243 -6.97 -7.77 -26.04
CA ILE A 243 -7.94 -8.59 -25.28
C ILE A 243 -8.74 -9.50 -26.23
N ARG A 244 -9.27 -8.95 -27.34
CA ARG A 244 -10.08 -9.69 -28.32
C ARG A 244 -9.32 -10.82 -28.98
N LEU A 245 -8.01 -10.66 -29.20
CA LEU A 245 -7.15 -11.65 -29.85
C LEU A 245 -6.70 -12.78 -28.89
N ASN A 246 -6.94 -12.64 -27.57
CA ASN A 246 -6.53 -13.60 -26.55
C ASN A 246 -7.71 -14.04 -25.66
N PRO A 247 -8.77 -14.63 -26.25
CA PRO A 247 -10.03 -14.89 -25.55
C PRO A 247 -9.89 -15.80 -24.34
N ASP A 248 -8.97 -16.77 -24.37
CA ASP A 248 -8.75 -17.72 -23.27
C ASP A 248 -8.19 -17.03 -22.01
N ASP A 249 -7.41 -15.96 -22.17
CA ASP A 249 -6.86 -15.17 -21.06
C ASP A 249 -7.84 -14.10 -20.54
N PHE A 250 -8.87 -13.73 -21.29
CA PHE A 250 -9.77 -12.60 -21.01
C PHE A 250 -11.25 -12.99 -21.11
N THR A 251 -11.61 -14.17 -20.60
CA THR A 251 -12.98 -14.68 -20.64
C THR A 251 -13.98 -13.76 -19.96
N GLU A 252 -13.57 -13.08 -18.87
CA GLU A 252 -14.42 -12.13 -18.15
C GLU A 252 -14.84 -10.96 -19.05
N TRP A 253 -13.92 -10.42 -19.84
CA TRP A 253 -14.22 -9.34 -20.78
C TRP A 253 -15.14 -9.82 -21.90
N HIS A 254 -14.86 -10.97 -22.51
CA HIS A 254 -15.64 -11.50 -23.63
C HIS A 254 -17.11 -11.77 -23.25
N ASN A 255 -17.37 -12.07 -21.98
CA ASN A 255 -18.71 -12.34 -21.46
C ASN A 255 -19.40 -11.08 -20.89
N SER A 256 -18.76 -9.91 -20.94
CA SER A 256 -19.24 -8.67 -20.33
C SER A 256 -20.18 -7.86 -21.25
N GLU A 257 -20.92 -6.93 -20.66
CA GLU A 257 -21.69 -5.92 -21.42
C GLU A 257 -20.75 -4.95 -22.17
N THR A 258 -19.60 -4.61 -21.57
CA THR A 258 -18.60 -3.72 -22.19
C THR A 258 -18.10 -4.29 -23.52
N ALA A 259 -17.90 -5.61 -23.64
CA ALA A 259 -17.48 -6.22 -24.90
C ALA A 259 -18.49 -6.00 -26.05
N LYS A 260 -19.76 -5.86 -25.74
CA LYS A 260 -20.82 -5.61 -26.74
C LYS A 260 -20.68 -4.24 -27.40
N LEU A 261 -20.07 -3.26 -26.72
CA LEU A 261 -19.79 -1.92 -27.28
C LEU A 261 -18.81 -2.00 -28.45
N PHE A 262 -17.97 -3.03 -28.46
CA PHE A 262 -16.93 -3.26 -29.50
C PHE A 262 -17.35 -4.34 -30.51
N ALA A 263 -18.56 -4.87 -30.41
CA ALA A 263 -19.08 -5.81 -31.40
C ALA A 263 -19.39 -5.09 -32.72
N PRO A 264 -19.09 -5.71 -33.86
CA PRO A 264 -19.45 -5.11 -35.15
C PRO A 264 -20.97 -4.96 -35.22
N PRO A 265 -21.49 -3.89 -35.85
CA PRO A 265 -22.92 -3.71 -36.00
C PRO A 265 -23.53 -4.88 -36.77
N VAL A 266 -24.54 -5.51 -36.20
CA VAL A 266 -25.26 -6.61 -36.84
C VAL A 266 -26.42 -6.03 -37.64
N PHE A 267 -26.20 -5.90 -38.93
CA PHE A 267 -27.29 -5.50 -39.88
C PHE A 267 -28.13 -6.72 -40.22
N LYS A 268 -29.40 -6.72 -39.82
CA LYS A 268 -30.36 -7.76 -40.24
C LYS A 268 -31.21 -7.21 -41.38
N ASN A 269 -31.09 -7.79 -42.59
CA ASN A 269 -31.98 -7.52 -43.66
C ASN A 269 -33.34 -8.18 -43.35
N THR A 270 -34.40 -7.41 -43.26
CA THR A 270 -35.77 -7.88 -43.07
C THR A 270 -36.60 -7.66 -44.32
N LYS A 271 -37.72 -8.39 -44.46
CA LYS A 271 -38.62 -8.18 -45.60
C LYS A 271 -39.13 -6.72 -45.77
N LYS A 272 -38.97 -5.91 -44.74
CA LYS A 272 -39.37 -4.49 -44.70
C LYS A 272 -38.17 -3.53 -44.93
N SER A 273 -36.96 -4.04 -45.08
CA SER A 273 -35.78 -3.22 -45.33
C SER A 273 -35.87 -2.62 -46.71
N LYS A 274 -35.74 -1.27 -46.83
CA LYS A 274 -35.75 -0.57 -48.11
C LYS A 274 -34.39 -0.65 -48.88
N GLY A 275 -33.43 -1.40 -48.38
CA GLY A 275 -32.11 -1.65 -48.94
C GLY A 275 -31.45 -2.86 -48.31
N TYR A 276 -30.40 -3.39 -49.00
CA TYR A 276 -29.58 -4.47 -48.47
C TYR A 276 -28.29 -3.90 -47.88
N PHE A 277 -27.92 -4.36 -46.69
CA PHE A 277 -26.63 -4.07 -46.08
C PHE A 277 -25.76 -5.32 -46.18
N PHE A 278 -24.59 -5.18 -46.75
CA PHE A 278 -23.64 -6.28 -46.99
C PHE A 278 -22.44 -6.12 -46.05
#